data_d5ff37ef64811fcdf9b0ef5d72f155d3
#
_entry.id   d5ff37ef64811fcdf9b0ef5d72f155d3
#
_cell.length_a   1.000
_cell.length_b   1.000
_cell.length_c   1.000
_cell.angle_alpha   90.00
_cell.angle_beta   90.00
_cell.angle_gamma   90.00
#
_symmetry.space_group_name_H-M   'P 1'
#
loop_
_entity.id
_entity.type
_entity.pdbx_description
1 polymer ?
#
loop_
_entity_poly.entity_id
_entity_poly.type
_entity_poly.pdbx_seq_one_letter_code
_entity_poly.pdbx_strand_id
1 'polypeptide(L)'
;MTSDLHQRRRPPTEEELASIPWLVLLLPKERERAINALRVGDAEKGDFVCRVGRPVTYWFGTVSGLLKMSTDNEDGQTMTFTGVPPGGWFGEGTALKREDYRYNIQALRASVVAGLPLETFHWLIDNSLGFNRFVMNQLNERLAQFIAAREFDRLNNPDLRVARNLAALFNPVLFSGVGDLLRITQQELAYLVGLSRQRVNEALIHLQEEELIRVEYGGLRILDLQGLRTRMIDRRNRDNQSKDIAL
;
A
#
# COMPACT_ATOMS: atom_id res chain seq x y z
N MET A 1 -4.10 -19.83 -17.44
CA MET A 1 -5.50 -19.37 -17.39
C MET A 1 -5.61 -18.46 -16.17
N THR A 2 -5.57 -17.14 -16.36
CA THR A 2 -5.74 -16.17 -15.29
C THR A 2 -7.20 -16.18 -14.91
N SER A 3 -7.51 -16.72 -13.74
CA SER A 3 -8.84 -16.67 -13.13
C SER A 3 -9.25 -15.19 -13.04
N ASP A 4 -10.26 -14.83 -13.78
CA ASP A 4 -10.77 -13.45 -13.79
C ASP A 4 -11.41 -13.18 -12.42
N LEU A 5 -10.72 -12.36 -11.60
CA LEU A 5 -11.21 -11.92 -10.29
C LEU A 5 -12.63 -11.31 -10.41
N HIS A 6 -12.95 -10.85 -11.62
CA HIS A 6 -14.26 -10.31 -11.98
C HIS A 6 -15.40 -11.36 -11.98
N GLN A 7 -15.10 -12.65 -12.04
CA GLN A 7 -16.11 -13.72 -12.10
C GLN A 7 -16.46 -14.34 -10.73
N ARG A 8 -15.66 -14.10 -9.68
CA ARG A 8 -15.84 -14.69 -8.34
C ARG A 8 -16.30 -13.69 -7.29
N ARG A 9 -17.11 -12.70 -7.66
CA ARG A 9 -17.53 -11.63 -6.74
C ARG A 9 -18.75 -12.03 -5.95
N ARG A 10 -18.73 -11.75 -4.65
CA ARG A 10 -19.82 -11.92 -3.71
C ARG A 10 -20.10 -10.61 -2.96
N PRO A 11 -21.25 -10.45 -2.31
CA PRO A 11 -21.44 -9.41 -1.31
C PRO A 11 -20.43 -9.55 -0.17
N PRO A 12 -20.00 -8.43 0.44
CA PRO A 12 -19.13 -8.46 1.61
C PRO A 12 -19.86 -9.00 2.85
N THR A 13 -19.13 -9.64 3.76
CA THR A 13 -19.60 -9.97 5.11
C THR A 13 -19.60 -8.75 6.03
N GLU A 14 -20.23 -8.83 7.20
CA GLU A 14 -20.19 -7.73 8.19
C GLU A 14 -18.77 -7.44 8.68
N GLU A 15 -17.95 -8.46 8.89
CA GLU A 15 -16.55 -8.31 9.28
C GLU A 15 -15.73 -7.61 8.19
N GLU A 16 -15.93 -7.96 6.93
CA GLU A 16 -15.28 -7.30 5.79
C GLU A 16 -15.73 -5.83 5.66
N LEU A 17 -17.02 -5.55 5.85
CA LEU A 17 -17.54 -4.17 5.87
C LEU A 17 -16.91 -3.34 7.01
N ALA A 18 -16.74 -3.93 8.20
CA ALA A 18 -16.13 -3.26 9.34
C ALA A 18 -14.67 -2.89 9.10
N SER A 19 -13.97 -3.61 8.20
CA SER A 19 -12.59 -3.33 7.82
C SER A 19 -12.43 -2.20 6.79
N ILE A 20 -13.52 -1.71 6.19
CA ILE A 20 -13.49 -0.65 5.16
C ILE A 20 -13.49 0.73 5.82
N PRO A 21 -12.37 1.48 5.76
CA PRO A 21 -12.17 2.66 6.62
C PRO A 21 -13.08 3.84 6.28
N TRP A 22 -13.51 4.00 5.03
CA TRP A 22 -14.30 5.14 4.61
C TRP A 22 -15.82 4.96 4.80
N LEU A 23 -16.32 3.75 5.07
CA LEU A 23 -17.75 3.51 5.28
C LEU A 23 -18.31 4.23 6.51
N VAL A 24 -17.49 4.46 7.54
CA VAL A 24 -17.90 5.17 8.76
C VAL A 24 -18.06 6.68 8.55
N LEU A 25 -17.53 7.22 7.45
CA LEU A 25 -17.58 8.64 7.09
C LEU A 25 -18.85 8.99 6.30
N LEU A 26 -19.63 7.99 5.90
CA LEU A 26 -20.80 8.15 5.06
C LEU A 26 -22.07 8.37 5.89
N LEU A 27 -22.96 9.21 5.39
CA LEU A 27 -24.31 9.34 5.93
C LEU A 27 -25.11 8.03 5.70
N PRO A 28 -26.16 7.73 6.48
CA PRO A 28 -26.87 6.45 6.40
C PRO A 28 -27.29 6.03 4.99
N LYS A 29 -27.87 6.92 4.20
CA LYS A 29 -28.30 6.62 2.81
C LYS A 29 -27.12 6.41 1.85
N GLU A 30 -26.03 7.15 2.01
CA GLU A 30 -24.81 7.00 1.24
C GLU A 30 -24.16 5.64 1.54
N ARG A 31 -24.11 5.30 2.85
CA ARG A 31 -23.56 4.03 3.34
C ARG A 31 -24.34 2.83 2.84
N GLU A 32 -25.68 2.87 2.90
CA GLU A 32 -26.54 1.82 2.35
C GLU A 32 -26.30 1.60 0.86
N ARG A 33 -26.24 2.68 0.06
CA ARG A 33 -25.91 2.61 -1.37
C ARG A 33 -24.56 1.99 -1.63
N ALA A 34 -23.54 2.40 -0.86
CA ALA A 34 -22.17 1.88 -0.99
C ALA A 34 -22.12 0.38 -0.67
N ILE A 35 -22.72 -0.05 0.44
CA ILE A 35 -22.76 -1.45 0.87
C ILE A 35 -23.44 -2.33 -0.18
N ASN A 36 -24.59 -1.90 -0.71
CA ASN A 36 -25.33 -2.64 -1.73
C ASN A 36 -24.54 -2.79 -3.04
N ALA A 37 -23.67 -1.84 -3.35
CA ALA A 37 -22.83 -1.85 -4.57
C ALA A 37 -21.51 -2.59 -4.38
N LEU A 38 -20.94 -2.61 -3.16
CA LEU A 38 -19.66 -3.26 -2.85
C LEU A 38 -19.67 -4.74 -3.24
N ARG A 39 -18.56 -5.19 -3.80
CA ARG A 39 -18.29 -6.60 -4.11
C ARG A 39 -16.94 -6.98 -3.55
N VAL A 40 -16.81 -8.22 -3.12
CA VAL A 40 -15.56 -8.80 -2.59
C VAL A 40 -15.19 -10.02 -3.43
N GLY A 41 -13.91 -10.19 -3.67
CA GLY A 41 -13.36 -11.33 -4.40
C GLY A 41 -12.07 -11.81 -3.77
N ASP A 42 -11.82 -13.13 -3.87
CA ASP A 42 -10.61 -13.77 -3.41
C ASP A 42 -9.56 -13.77 -4.53
N ALA A 43 -8.36 -13.33 -4.19
CA ALA A 43 -7.19 -13.32 -5.07
C ALA A 43 -6.14 -14.31 -4.54
N GLU A 44 -5.80 -15.29 -5.35
CA GLU A 44 -4.70 -16.21 -5.04
C GLU A 44 -3.35 -15.54 -5.26
N LYS A 45 -2.30 -16.14 -4.68
CA LYS A 45 -0.94 -15.66 -4.91
C LYS A 45 -0.61 -15.61 -6.40
N GLY A 46 -0.22 -14.45 -6.88
CA GLY A 46 0.12 -14.21 -8.29
C GLY A 46 -1.02 -13.67 -9.14
N ASP A 47 -2.26 -13.68 -8.64
CA ASP A 47 -3.40 -13.10 -9.35
C ASP A 47 -3.26 -11.58 -9.49
N PHE A 48 -3.71 -11.05 -10.62
CA PHE A 48 -3.76 -9.62 -10.87
C PHE A 48 -5.15 -9.06 -10.56
N VAL A 49 -5.20 -8.08 -9.66
CA VAL A 49 -6.41 -7.29 -9.39
C VAL A 49 -6.65 -6.26 -10.49
N CYS A 50 -5.58 -5.58 -10.90
CA CYS A 50 -5.59 -4.68 -12.07
C CYS A 50 -4.31 -4.85 -12.88
N ARG A 51 -4.39 -4.53 -14.17
CA ARG A 51 -3.24 -4.56 -15.10
C ARG A 51 -3.15 -3.27 -15.89
N VAL A 52 -1.93 -2.84 -16.16
CA VAL A 52 -1.63 -1.72 -17.06
C VAL A 52 -2.43 -1.85 -18.36
N GLY A 53 -3.01 -0.74 -18.83
CA GLY A 53 -3.75 -0.65 -20.09
C GLY A 53 -5.13 -1.31 -20.07
N ARG A 54 -5.63 -1.73 -18.90
CA ARG A 54 -7.01 -2.20 -18.76
C ARG A 54 -7.90 -1.08 -18.23
N PRO A 55 -9.13 -0.93 -18.76
CA PRO A 55 -10.06 0.09 -18.29
C PRO A 55 -10.38 -0.07 -16.81
N VAL A 56 -10.47 1.05 -16.09
CA VAL A 56 -10.95 1.06 -14.72
C VAL A 56 -12.46 0.79 -14.68
N THR A 57 -12.85 -0.20 -13.88
CA THR A 57 -14.27 -0.54 -13.67
C THR A 57 -14.67 -0.48 -12.20
N TYR A 58 -13.69 -0.59 -11.31
CA TYR A 58 -13.85 -0.55 -9.86
C TYR A 58 -12.72 0.23 -9.21
N TRP A 59 -13.03 0.87 -8.10
CA TRP A 59 -12.04 1.31 -7.12
C TRP A 59 -11.86 0.21 -6.09
N PHE A 60 -10.61 -0.22 -5.85
CA PHE A 60 -10.30 -1.40 -5.09
C PHE A 60 -9.62 -1.10 -3.76
N GLY A 61 -9.84 -1.99 -2.77
CA GLY A 61 -9.15 -1.99 -1.48
C GLY A 61 -8.82 -3.39 -0.99
N THR A 62 -7.76 -3.50 -0.24
CA THR A 62 -7.33 -4.75 0.39
C THR A 62 -8.05 -4.93 1.72
N VAL A 63 -8.86 -5.97 1.85
CA VAL A 63 -9.54 -6.36 3.10
C VAL A 63 -8.58 -7.19 3.94
N SER A 64 -7.98 -8.22 3.35
CA SER A 64 -6.97 -9.05 3.99
C SER A 64 -5.91 -9.49 3.00
N GLY A 65 -4.75 -9.96 3.49
CA GLY A 65 -3.65 -10.40 2.65
C GLY A 65 -2.59 -9.32 2.42
N LEU A 66 -1.98 -9.31 1.23
CA LEU A 66 -0.97 -8.33 0.82
C LEU A 66 -0.90 -8.28 -0.70
N LEU A 67 -1.07 -7.09 -1.25
CA LEU A 67 -0.91 -6.83 -2.67
C LEU A 67 0.38 -6.05 -2.93
N LYS A 68 0.85 -6.07 -4.17
CA LYS A 68 2.01 -5.34 -4.67
C LYS A 68 1.58 -4.43 -5.81
N MET A 69 1.93 -3.15 -5.73
CA MET A 69 1.80 -2.18 -6.81
C MET A 69 3.11 -2.10 -7.59
N SER A 70 3.07 -2.35 -8.89
CA SER A 70 4.27 -2.40 -9.73
C SER A 70 3.96 -2.00 -11.18
N THR A 71 5.01 -1.69 -11.92
CA THR A 71 4.98 -1.59 -13.39
C THR A 71 6.10 -2.40 -13.99
N ASP A 72 5.95 -2.81 -15.23
CA ASP A 72 7.00 -3.43 -16.00
C ASP A 72 7.55 -2.41 -16.99
N ASN A 73 8.90 -2.31 -17.12
CA ASN A 73 9.54 -1.48 -18.12
C ASN A 73 9.56 -2.21 -19.49
N GLU A 74 10.05 -1.53 -20.52
CA GLU A 74 10.15 -2.08 -21.89
C GLU A 74 11.06 -3.32 -21.95
N ASP A 75 12.04 -3.45 -21.06
CA ASP A 75 12.95 -4.60 -20.96
C ASP A 75 12.35 -5.75 -20.15
N GLY A 76 11.08 -5.66 -19.71
CA GLY A 76 10.41 -6.68 -18.91
C GLY A 76 10.83 -6.73 -17.44
N GLN A 77 11.60 -5.75 -16.97
CA GLN A 77 11.94 -5.66 -15.54
C GLN A 77 10.79 -5.04 -14.76
N THR A 78 10.41 -5.68 -13.67
CA THR A 78 9.35 -5.18 -12.78
C THR A 78 9.92 -4.16 -11.80
N MET A 79 9.39 -2.94 -11.82
CA MET A 79 9.61 -1.92 -10.80
C MET A 79 8.46 -1.94 -9.80
N THR A 80 8.77 -2.21 -8.53
CA THR A 80 7.79 -2.18 -7.44
C THR A 80 7.73 -0.79 -6.82
N PHE A 81 6.53 -0.23 -6.72
CA PHE A 81 6.29 1.07 -6.08
C PHE A 81 6.06 0.93 -4.58
N THR A 82 5.14 0.03 -4.19
CA THR A 82 4.79 -0.20 -2.78
C THR A 82 4.02 -1.51 -2.60
N GLY A 83 3.87 -1.94 -1.35
CA GLY A 83 2.86 -2.90 -0.94
C GLY A 83 1.52 -2.23 -0.63
N VAL A 84 0.45 -3.01 -0.70
CA VAL A 84 -0.89 -2.57 -0.30
C VAL A 84 -1.44 -3.59 0.72
N PRO A 85 -1.17 -3.36 2.01
CA PRO A 85 -1.67 -4.20 3.11
C PRO A 85 -3.16 -3.93 3.40
N PRO A 86 -3.78 -4.64 4.38
CA PRO A 86 -5.16 -4.44 4.76
C PRO A 86 -5.51 -2.98 5.09
N GLY A 87 -6.71 -2.56 4.70
CA GLY A 87 -7.19 -1.18 4.82
C GLY A 87 -6.69 -0.25 3.72
N GLY A 88 -5.77 -0.69 2.88
CA GLY A 88 -5.26 0.09 1.75
C GLY A 88 -6.22 0.10 0.57
N TRP A 89 -6.64 1.30 0.15
CA TRP A 89 -7.42 1.54 -1.07
C TRP A 89 -6.52 2.18 -2.13
N PHE A 90 -6.74 1.85 -3.41
CA PHE A 90 -5.83 2.27 -4.48
C PHE A 90 -6.56 2.51 -5.79
N GLY A 91 -5.94 3.32 -6.68
CA GLY A 91 -6.47 3.62 -7.99
C GLY A 91 -7.43 4.81 -8.02
N GLU A 92 -7.49 5.60 -6.95
CA GLU A 92 -8.34 6.78 -6.84
C GLU A 92 -8.11 7.78 -7.98
N GLY A 93 -6.85 8.05 -8.36
CA GLY A 93 -6.54 8.94 -9.49
C GLY A 93 -7.02 8.41 -10.83
N THR A 94 -6.86 7.10 -11.07
CA THR A 94 -7.35 6.42 -12.27
C THR A 94 -8.90 6.40 -12.30
N ALA A 95 -9.52 6.11 -11.13
CA ALA A 95 -10.97 6.11 -10.99
C ALA A 95 -11.57 7.50 -11.24
N LEU A 96 -11.01 8.56 -10.65
CA LEU A 96 -11.45 9.94 -10.84
C LEU A 96 -11.44 10.38 -12.31
N LYS A 97 -10.41 9.96 -13.06
CA LYS A 97 -10.23 10.32 -14.47
C LYS A 97 -10.93 9.39 -15.44
N ARG A 98 -11.44 8.23 -14.98
CA ARG A 98 -11.99 7.16 -15.84
C ARG A 98 -11.00 6.68 -16.90
N GLU A 99 -9.69 6.64 -16.55
CA GLU A 99 -8.61 6.21 -17.45
C GLU A 99 -8.30 4.72 -17.30
N ASP A 100 -7.42 4.21 -18.16
CA ASP A 100 -6.84 2.88 -18.01
C ASP A 100 -5.84 2.84 -16.85
N TYR A 101 -5.67 1.67 -16.21
CA TYR A 101 -4.66 1.48 -15.18
C TYR A 101 -3.26 1.71 -15.72
N ARG A 102 -2.45 2.48 -14.99
CA ARG A 102 -1.05 2.80 -15.30
C ARG A 102 -0.05 1.92 -14.56
N TYR A 103 -0.52 0.98 -13.75
CA TYR A 103 0.27 0.05 -12.97
C TYR A 103 -0.48 -1.27 -12.77
N ASN A 104 0.29 -2.29 -12.41
CA ASN A 104 -0.23 -3.59 -12.03
C ASN A 104 -0.46 -3.64 -10.51
N ILE A 105 -1.53 -4.32 -10.09
CA ILE A 105 -1.73 -4.74 -8.71
C ILE A 105 -1.81 -6.26 -8.70
N GLN A 106 -0.91 -6.90 -7.98
CA GLN A 106 -0.77 -8.35 -7.92
C GLN A 106 -0.76 -8.85 -6.47
N ALA A 107 -1.46 -9.94 -6.20
CA ALA A 107 -1.48 -10.58 -4.89
C ALA A 107 -0.13 -11.28 -4.60
N LEU A 108 0.52 -10.95 -3.48
CA LEU A 108 1.73 -11.64 -3.01
C LEU A 108 1.41 -12.93 -2.24
N ARG A 109 0.19 -13.06 -1.75
CA ARG A 109 -0.38 -14.23 -1.09
C ARG A 109 -1.90 -14.25 -1.30
N ALA A 110 -2.59 -15.29 -0.81
CA ALA A 110 -4.04 -15.30 -0.75
C ALA A 110 -4.54 -14.02 -0.05
N SER A 111 -5.43 -13.30 -0.72
CA SER A 111 -5.89 -11.98 -0.33
C SER A 111 -7.38 -11.83 -0.63
N VAL A 112 -8.05 -11.01 0.17
CA VAL A 112 -9.45 -10.62 -0.05
C VAL A 112 -9.46 -9.17 -0.49
N VAL A 113 -10.11 -8.89 -1.62
CA VAL A 113 -10.13 -7.56 -2.24
C VAL A 113 -11.58 -7.08 -2.37
N ALA A 114 -11.86 -5.91 -1.81
CA ALA A 114 -13.12 -5.20 -2.01
C ALA A 114 -13.05 -4.29 -3.23
N GLY A 115 -14.12 -4.22 -3.99
CA GLY A 115 -14.27 -3.32 -5.14
C GLY A 115 -15.57 -2.52 -5.06
N LEU A 116 -15.45 -1.21 -5.20
CA LEU A 116 -16.58 -0.30 -5.35
C LEU A 116 -16.75 0.01 -6.86
N PRO A 117 -17.91 -0.27 -7.48
CA PRO A 117 -18.12 0.05 -8.87
C PRO A 117 -17.88 1.53 -9.18
N LEU A 118 -17.28 1.81 -10.34
CA LEU A 118 -16.87 3.16 -10.74
C LEU A 118 -18.03 4.18 -10.69
N GLU A 119 -19.23 3.77 -11.09
CA GLU A 119 -20.41 4.65 -11.04
C GLU A 119 -20.81 5.02 -9.60
N THR A 120 -20.70 4.08 -8.65
CA THR A 120 -20.96 4.37 -7.25
C THR A 120 -19.85 5.23 -6.64
N PHE A 121 -18.58 5.00 -7.03
CA PHE A 121 -17.46 5.84 -6.64
C PHE A 121 -17.70 7.30 -7.04
N HIS A 122 -18.05 7.56 -8.31
CA HIS A 122 -18.34 8.92 -8.78
C HIS A 122 -19.54 9.53 -8.08
N TRP A 123 -20.62 8.74 -7.91
CA TRP A 123 -21.77 9.23 -7.17
C TRP A 123 -21.41 9.67 -5.75
N LEU A 124 -20.57 8.90 -5.04
CA LEU A 124 -20.09 9.28 -3.71
C LEU A 124 -19.17 10.51 -3.74
N ILE A 125 -18.31 10.66 -4.76
CA ILE A 125 -17.50 11.87 -4.94
C ILE A 125 -18.38 13.11 -5.04
N ASP A 126 -19.48 13.02 -5.78
CA ASP A 126 -20.35 14.16 -6.07
C ASP A 126 -21.33 14.47 -4.91
N ASN A 127 -21.73 13.47 -4.12
CA ASN A 127 -22.82 13.58 -3.15
C ASN A 127 -22.39 13.45 -1.68
N SER A 128 -21.21 12.90 -1.41
CA SER A 128 -20.71 12.65 -0.04
C SER A 128 -19.47 13.48 0.28
N LEU A 129 -19.63 14.50 1.10
CA LEU A 129 -18.51 15.31 1.56
C LEU A 129 -17.49 14.48 2.36
N GLY A 130 -17.95 13.52 3.15
CA GLY A 130 -17.08 12.61 3.92
C GLY A 130 -16.20 11.75 3.02
N PHE A 131 -16.81 11.15 1.99
CA PHE A 131 -16.09 10.34 1.01
C PHE A 131 -15.10 11.18 0.18
N ASN A 132 -15.55 12.32 -0.30
CA ASN A 132 -14.71 13.24 -1.08
C ASN A 132 -13.45 13.63 -0.30
N ARG A 133 -13.60 14.06 0.96
CA ARG A 133 -12.48 14.40 1.83
C ARG A 133 -11.55 13.21 2.08
N PHE A 134 -12.10 12.01 2.24
CA PHE A 134 -11.29 10.80 2.37
C PHE A 134 -10.42 10.57 1.13
N VAL A 135 -11.01 10.61 -0.06
CA VAL A 135 -10.27 10.42 -1.32
C VAL A 135 -9.21 11.50 -1.52
N MET A 136 -9.53 12.76 -1.25
CA MET A 136 -8.55 13.86 -1.31
C MET A 136 -7.37 13.64 -0.33
N ASN A 137 -7.66 13.18 0.89
CA ASN A 137 -6.62 12.89 1.88
C ASN A 137 -5.73 11.73 1.45
N GLN A 138 -6.32 10.67 0.86
CA GLN A 138 -5.56 9.55 0.27
C GLN A 138 -4.62 10.03 -0.84
N LEU A 139 -5.10 10.87 -1.76
CA LEU A 139 -4.29 11.43 -2.85
C LEU A 139 -3.15 12.30 -2.32
N ASN A 140 -3.42 13.17 -1.35
CA ASN A 140 -2.43 14.06 -0.75
C ASN A 140 -1.33 13.26 -0.02
N GLU A 141 -1.73 12.27 0.77
CA GLU A 141 -0.79 11.42 1.51
C GLU A 141 0.08 10.57 0.57
N ARG A 142 -0.52 10.06 -0.50
CA ARG A 142 0.22 9.31 -1.53
C ARG A 142 1.21 10.20 -2.28
N LEU A 143 0.81 11.43 -2.61
CA LEU A 143 1.71 12.42 -3.20
C LEU A 143 2.90 12.73 -2.27
N ALA A 144 2.63 12.92 -0.97
CA ALA A 144 3.67 13.14 0.03
C ALA A 144 4.66 11.95 0.10
N GLN A 145 4.16 10.71 0.07
CA GLN A 145 5.01 9.52 0.00
C GLN A 145 5.88 9.48 -1.26
N PHE A 146 5.33 9.83 -2.43
CA PHE A 146 6.10 9.87 -3.67
C PHE A 146 7.17 10.96 -3.67
N ILE A 147 6.86 12.14 -3.13
CA ILE A 147 7.84 13.22 -2.98
C ILE A 147 9.00 12.76 -2.08
N ALA A 148 8.68 12.20 -0.90
CA ALA A 148 9.69 11.66 0.00
C ALA A 148 10.52 10.54 -0.66
N ALA A 149 9.89 9.65 -1.44
CA ALA A 149 10.58 8.59 -2.16
C ALA A 149 11.66 9.14 -3.11
N ARG A 150 11.38 10.22 -3.84
CA ARG A 150 12.34 10.86 -4.77
C ARG A 150 13.60 11.40 -4.10
N GLU A 151 13.49 11.84 -2.85
CA GLU A 151 14.65 12.32 -2.10
C GLU A 151 15.62 11.18 -1.75
N PHE A 152 15.08 9.98 -1.54
CA PHE A 152 15.85 8.82 -1.06
C PHE A 152 16.32 7.86 -2.17
N ASP A 153 15.75 7.94 -3.37
CA ASP A 153 16.16 7.08 -4.51
C ASP A 153 17.63 7.26 -4.91
N ARG A 154 18.23 8.39 -4.50
CA ARG A 154 19.64 8.68 -4.70
C ARG A 154 20.58 8.03 -3.66
N LEU A 155 20.01 7.48 -2.57
CA LEU A 155 20.80 6.85 -1.51
C LEU A 155 20.93 5.35 -1.77
N ASN A 156 22.12 4.92 -2.15
CA ASN A 156 22.44 3.52 -2.46
C ASN A 156 22.62 2.66 -1.18
N ASN A 157 21.73 2.86 -0.16
CA ASN A 157 21.80 2.17 1.12
C ASN A 157 20.62 1.20 1.29
N PRO A 158 20.87 -0.13 1.28
CA PRO A 158 19.82 -1.13 1.41
C PRO A 158 19.03 -1.06 2.73
N ASP A 159 19.69 -0.73 3.85
CA ASP A 159 19.03 -0.63 5.16
C ASP A 159 18.02 0.53 5.17
N LEU A 160 18.40 1.68 4.58
CA LEU A 160 17.49 2.81 4.40
C LEU A 160 16.34 2.48 3.46
N ARG A 161 16.58 1.68 2.40
CA ARG A 161 15.52 1.23 1.50
C ARG A 161 14.50 0.36 2.23
N VAL A 162 14.94 -0.59 3.07
CA VAL A 162 14.07 -1.42 3.90
C VAL A 162 13.31 -0.58 4.91
N ALA A 163 14.00 0.29 5.66
CA ALA A 163 13.39 1.17 6.67
C ALA A 163 12.30 2.06 6.05
N ARG A 164 12.56 2.67 4.89
CA ARG A 164 11.61 3.51 4.17
C ARG A 164 10.35 2.75 3.75
N ASN A 165 10.53 1.57 3.16
CA ASN A 165 9.40 0.76 2.73
C ASN A 165 8.56 0.31 3.92
N LEU A 166 9.18 -0.07 5.04
CA LEU A 166 8.47 -0.38 6.27
C LEU A 166 7.69 0.84 6.79
N ALA A 167 8.35 2.00 6.91
CA ALA A 167 7.67 3.22 7.37
C ALA A 167 6.48 3.60 6.48
N ALA A 168 6.59 3.38 5.17
CA ALA A 168 5.50 3.62 4.22
C ALA A 168 4.33 2.64 4.43
N LEU A 169 4.60 1.36 4.71
CA LEU A 169 3.56 0.34 4.95
C LEU A 169 2.82 0.52 6.29
N PHE A 170 3.38 1.27 7.23
CA PHE A 170 2.73 1.66 8.49
C PHE A 170 2.12 3.06 8.44
N ASN A 171 1.80 3.56 7.26
CA ASN A 171 1.10 4.83 7.13
C ASN A 171 -0.36 4.68 7.56
N PRO A 172 -0.82 5.34 8.65
CA PRO A 172 -2.16 5.13 9.19
C PRO A 172 -3.27 5.72 8.32
N VAL A 173 -2.94 6.67 7.44
CA VAL A 173 -3.90 7.28 6.50
C VAL A 173 -4.15 6.33 5.33
N LEU A 174 -3.08 5.80 4.74
CA LEU A 174 -3.18 4.93 3.57
C LEU A 174 -3.52 3.48 3.91
N PHE A 175 -3.13 3.01 5.10
CA PHE A 175 -3.21 1.60 5.50
C PHE A 175 -3.72 1.46 6.94
N SER A 176 -4.94 1.90 7.17
CA SER A 176 -5.56 1.92 8.51
C SER A 176 -5.77 0.53 9.15
N GLY A 177 -5.71 -0.54 8.37
CA GLY A 177 -5.88 -1.91 8.85
C GLY A 177 -4.59 -2.58 9.34
N VAL A 178 -3.43 -1.91 9.31
CA VAL A 178 -2.15 -2.54 9.68
C VAL A 178 -1.92 -2.54 11.20
N GLY A 179 -2.32 -1.48 11.92
CA GLY A 179 -1.99 -1.33 13.35
C GLY A 179 -0.47 -1.31 13.59
N ASP A 180 -0.02 -1.95 14.69
CA ASP A 180 1.41 -2.02 15.06
C ASP A 180 2.13 -3.22 14.47
N LEU A 181 1.38 -4.21 13.95
CA LEU A 181 1.91 -5.47 13.45
C LEU A 181 1.58 -5.65 11.98
N LEU A 182 2.58 -5.56 11.13
CA LEU A 182 2.46 -5.90 9.72
C LEU A 182 2.77 -7.39 9.52
N ARG A 183 1.79 -8.16 9.10
CA ARG A 183 1.99 -9.55 8.68
C ARG A 183 2.68 -9.56 7.32
N ILE A 184 3.98 -9.78 7.31
CA ILE A 184 4.82 -9.83 6.11
C ILE A 184 5.98 -10.78 6.34
N THR A 185 6.32 -11.58 5.34
CA THR A 185 7.52 -12.41 5.34
C THR A 185 8.72 -11.63 4.79
N GLN A 186 9.94 -12.04 5.16
CA GLN A 186 11.17 -11.46 4.59
C GLN A 186 11.22 -11.58 3.07
N GLN A 187 10.65 -12.66 2.50
CA GLN A 187 10.59 -12.85 1.05
C GLN A 187 9.62 -11.85 0.38
N GLU A 188 8.46 -11.61 0.99
CA GLU A 188 7.51 -10.60 0.48
C GLU A 188 8.11 -9.19 0.57
N LEU A 189 8.76 -8.86 1.69
CA LEU A 189 9.46 -7.60 1.84
C LEU A 189 10.59 -7.45 0.82
N ALA A 190 11.34 -8.52 0.54
CA ALA A 190 12.37 -8.55 -0.50
C ALA A 190 11.81 -8.20 -1.88
N TYR A 191 10.64 -8.75 -2.23
CA TYR A 191 9.93 -8.38 -3.46
C TYR A 191 9.49 -6.91 -3.49
N LEU A 192 9.07 -6.35 -2.35
CA LEU A 192 8.64 -4.95 -2.27
C LEU A 192 9.82 -3.98 -2.40
N VAL A 193 10.96 -4.31 -1.80
CA VAL A 193 12.12 -3.40 -1.78
C VAL A 193 13.10 -3.62 -2.94
N GLY A 194 12.91 -4.68 -3.73
CA GLY A 194 13.81 -5.02 -4.85
C GLY A 194 15.22 -5.43 -4.37
N LEU A 195 15.30 -6.19 -3.27
CA LEU A 195 16.53 -6.71 -2.70
C LEU A 195 16.47 -8.24 -2.55
N SER A 196 17.62 -8.90 -2.33
CA SER A 196 17.62 -10.30 -1.97
C SER A 196 17.05 -10.49 -0.55
N ARG A 197 16.46 -11.68 -0.28
CA ARG A 197 15.96 -12.04 1.06
C ARG A 197 17.06 -11.93 2.13
N GLN A 198 18.30 -12.34 1.80
CA GLN A 198 19.43 -12.25 2.72
C GLN A 198 19.70 -10.79 3.09
N ARG A 199 19.74 -9.87 2.11
CA ARG A 199 20.00 -8.46 2.35
C ARG A 199 18.90 -7.78 3.16
N VAL A 200 17.63 -8.20 2.95
CA VAL A 200 16.51 -7.76 3.80
C VAL A 200 16.69 -8.25 5.23
N ASN A 201 17.06 -9.52 5.43
CA ASN A 201 17.29 -10.07 6.77
C ASN A 201 18.39 -9.30 7.52
N GLU A 202 19.50 -8.99 6.89
CA GLU A 202 20.58 -8.16 7.44
C GLU A 202 20.07 -6.78 7.88
N ALA A 203 19.31 -6.11 7.01
CA ALA A 203 18.71 -4.82 7.32
C ALA A 203 17.73 -4.89 8.51
N LEU A 204 16.91 -5.95 8.59
CA LEU A 204 15.97 -6.13 9.70
C LEU A 204 16.68 -6.36 11.03
N ILE A 205 17.84 -7.07 11.04
CA ILE A 205 18.68 -7.26 12.23
C ILE A 205 19.17 -5.89 12.73
N HIS A 206 19.72 -5.05 11.85
CA HIS A 206 20.18 -3.70 12.22
C HIS A 206 19.05 -2.82 12.76
N LEU A 207 17.86 -2.87 12.14
CA LEU A 207 16.70 -2.11 12.62
C LEU A 207 16.19 -2.60 13.98
N GLN A 208 16.33 -3.90 14.27
CA GLN A 208 15.96 -4.48 15.55
C GLN A 208 16.99 -4.16 16.64
N GLU A 209 18.29 -4.17 16.33
CA GLU A 209 19.37 -3.73 17.23
C GLU A 209 19.21 -2.26 17.65
N GLU A 210 18.65 -1.44 16.77
CA GLU A 210 18.32 -0.03 17.04
C GLU A 210 16.95 0.16 17.72
N GLU A 211 16.29 -0.93 18.13
CA GLU A 211 14.99 -0.93 18.80
C GLU A 211 13.86 -0.24 18.00
N LEU A 212 13.99 -0.12 16.68
CA LEU A 212 12.99 0.49 15.81
C LEU A 212 11.86 -0.48 15.46
N ILE A 213 12.18 -1.76 15.37
CA ILE A 213 11.26 -2.85 15.05
C ILE A 213 11.52 -4.07 15.91
N ARG A 214 10.56 -4.99 15.92
CA ARG A 214 10.73 -6.36 16.42
C ARG A 214 10.27 -7.35 15.34
N VAL A 215 11.14 -8.30 15.02
CA VAL A 215 10.78 -9.43 14.16
C VAL A 215 10.00 -10.43 15.00
N GLU A 216 8.76 -10.72 14.62
CA GLU A 216 7.87 -11.68 15.30
C GLU A 216 7.53 -12.83 14.34
N TYR A 217 6.93 -13.90 14.88
CA TYR A 217 6.48 -15.01 14.05
C TYR A 217 5.41 -14.55 13.04
N GLY A 218 5.76 -14.61 11.75
CA GLY A 218 4.87 -14.24 10.65
C GLY A 218 4.67 -12.74 10.44
N GLY A 219 5.50 -11.86 11.07
CA GLY A 219 5.34 -10.42 10.87
C GLY A 219 6.45 -9.56 11.44
N LEU A 220 6.24 -8.27 11.33
CA LEU A 220 7.10 -7.21 11.86
C LEU A 220 6.27 -6.27 12.73
N ARG A 221 6.68 -6.08 13.97
CA ARG A 221 6.11 -5.07 14.87
C ARG A 221 6.95 -3.81 14.83
N ILE A 222 6.30 -2.67 14.68
CA ILE A 222 6.96 -1.37 14.84
C ILE A 222 7.01 -1.02 16.34
N LEU A 223 8.20 -0.67 16.83
CA LEU A 223 8.41 -0.17 18.17
C LEU A 223 8.48 1.34 18.21
N ASP A 224 9.16 1.94 17.22
CA ASP A 224 9.26 3.39 17.06
C ASP A 224 9.10 3.80 15.58
N LEU A 225 7.87 4.17 15.20
CA LEU A 225 7.58 4.63 13.83
C LEU A 225 8.25 5.98 13.55
N GLN A 226 8.34 6.85 14.54
CA GLN A 226 8.96 8.17 14.35
C GLN A 226 10.48 8.04 14.20
N GLY A 227 11.12 7.23 15.03
CA GLY A 227 12.52 6.88 14.89
C GLY A 227 12.82 6.22 13.55
N LEU A 228 11.96 5.32 13.08
CA LEU A 228 12.09 4.68 11.76
C LEU A 228 12.04 5.70 10.62
N ARG A 229 11.19 6.74 10.73
CA ARG A 229 11.10 7.86 9.77
C ARG A 229 12.28 8.82 9.86
N THR A 230 12.70 9.20 11.07
CA THR A 230 13.76 10.20 11.31
C THR A 230 15.16 9.65 11.09
N ARG A 231 15.39 8.35 11.29
CA ARG A 231 16.67 7.70 10.98
C ARG A 231 17.14 8.01 9.56
N MET A 232 16.23 8.16 8.63
CA MET A 232 16.54 8.56 7.25
C MET A 232 17.13 9.99 7.15
N ILE A 233 16.77 10.87 8.09
CA ILE A 233 17.20 12.29 8.13
C ILE A 233 18.55 12.42 8.84
N ASP A 234 18.74 11.71 9.97
CA ASP A 234 19.94 11.86 10.81
C ASP A 234 21.25 11.40 10.14
N ARG A 235 21.19 10.33 9.33
CA ARG A 235 22.39 9.92 8.57
C ARG A 235 22.81 10.93 7.51
N ARG A 236 21.86 11.62 6.90
CA ARG A 236 22.15 12.72 5.95
C ARG A 236 22.93 13.85 6.62
N ASN A 237 22.60 14.19 7.85
CA ASN A 237 23.30 15.23 8.62
C ASN A 237 24.68 14.77 9.07
N ARG A 238 24.88 13.50 9.44
CA ARG A 238 26.20 12.98 9.82
C ARG A 238 27.18 12.89 8.65
N ASP A 239 26.69 12.45 7.48
CA ASP A 239 27.52 12.38 6.27
C ASP A 239 27.91 13.77 5.74
N ASN A 240 27.07 14.80 5.92
CA ASN A 240 27.40 16.19 5.60
C ASN A 240 28.37 16.79 6.62
N GLN A 241 28.18 16.55 7.92
CA GLN A 241 29.12 17.02 8.95
C GLN A 241 30.50 16.37 8.84
N SER A 242 30.57 15.11 8.39
CA SER A 242 31.85 14.43 8.15
C SER A 242 32.60 14.98 6.94
N LYS A 243 31.91 15.60 5.97
CA LYS A 243 32.50 16.24 4.81
C LYS A 243 32.95 17.67 5.09
N ASP A 244 32.27 18.37 5.99
CA ASP A 244 32.62 19.74 6.40
C ASP A 244 33.82 19.80 7.37
N ILE A 245 34.16 18.66 8.02
CA ILE A 245 35.34 18.55 8.90
C ILE A 245 36.60 18.11 8.12
N ALA A 246 36.42 17.67 6.86
CA ALA A 246 37.51 17.19 6.00
C ALA A 246 38.00 18.24 4.95
N LEU A 247 37.57 19.48 5.08
CA LEU A 247 38.01 20.66 4.35
C LEU A 247 38.70 21.65 5.31
#